data_c118b4659239fe4dbb8f9896b60095c6
#
_entry.id   c118b4659239fe4dbb8f9896b60095c6
#
_cell.length_a   1.000
_cell.length_b   1.000
_cell.length_c   1.000
_cell.angle_alpha   90.00
_cell.angle_beta   90.00
_cell.angle_gamma   90.00
#
_symmetry.space_group_name_H-M   'P 1'
#
loop_
_entity.id
_entity.type
_entity.pdbx_description
1 polymer ?
#
loop_
_entity_poly.entity_id
_entity_poly.type
_entity_poly.pdbx_seq_one_letter_code
_entity_poly.pdbx_strand_id
1 'polypeptide(L)'
;MIEKCMTYDLLPNVDMKAYQEWAKKVIGTMVKQPGMLEFRGNRNVLGSPLARTTAVWRSLEDWAKFAEGAEWRAIDAELRGFATNIKFEIWGPSPLLPEPVRPAK
;
A
#
# COMPACT_ATOMS: atom_id res chain seq x y z
N MET A 1 5.88 13.25 -6.82
CA MET A 1 5.16 12.48 -5.79
C MET A 1 4.24 11.50 -6.46
N ILE A 2 4.29 10.26 -6.03
CA ILE A 2 3.43 9.19 -6.56
C ILE A 2 2.74 8.46 -5.42
N GLU A 3 1.63 7.77 -5.73
CA GLU A 3 0.92 6.93 -4.78
C GLU A 3 0.85 5.51 -5.32
N LYS A 4 1.40 4.58 -4.57
CA LYS A 4 1.28 3.15 -4.89
C LYS A 4 0.15 2.58 -4.06
N CYS A 5 -0.89 2.10 -4.72
CA CYS A 5 -2.06 1.51 -4.08
C CYS A 5 -2.03 -0.01 -4.23
N MET A 6 -2.41 -0.70 -3.18
CA MET A 6 -2.56 -2.14 -3.19
C MET A 6 -3.90 -2.49 -2.57
N THR A 7 -4.68 -3.31 -3.26
CA THR A 7 -5.95 -3.82 -2.73
C THR A 7 -5.90 -5.34 -2.67
N TYR A 8 -6.60 -5.92 -1.69
CA TYR A 8 -6.67 -7.37 -1.54
C TYR A 8 -7.82 -7.80 -0.66
N ASP A 9 -8.16 -9.07 -0.75
CA ASP A 9 -9.07 -9.74 0.17
C ASP A 9 -8.25 -10.66 1.08
N LEU A 10 -8.76 -10.94 2.27
CA LEU A 10 -8.14 -11.93 3.15
C LEU A 10 -8.63 -13.32 2.78
N LEU A 11 -7.75 -14.30 2.97
CA LEU A 11 -8.12 -15.71 2.78
C LEU A 11 -9.22 -16.11 3.78
N PRO A 12 -10.13 -17.04 3.39
CA PRO A 12 -11.28 -17.38 4.24
C PRO A 12 -10.92 -17.85 5.65
N ASN A 13 -9.81 -18.55 5.81
CA ASN A 13 -9.40 -19.12 7.09
C ASN A 13 -8.18 -18.41 7.66
N VAL A 14 -8.02 -17.13 7.38
CA VAL A 14 -6.88 -16.35 7.82
C VAL A 14 -6.85 -16.27 9.36
N ASP A 15 -5.66 -16.45 9.94
CA ASP A 15 -5.45 -16.17 11.35
C ASP A 15 -5.34 -14.65 11.52
N MET A 16 -6.40 -14.05 12.01
CA MET A 16 -6.48 -12.58 12.16
C MET A 16 -5.42 -12.03 13.10
N LYS A 17 -5.07 -12.75 14.15
CA LYS A 17 -4.06 -12.30 15.09
C LYS A 17 -2.68 -12.26 14.41
N ALA A 18 -2.36 -13.32 13.70
CA ALA A 18 -1.09 -13.42 12.95
C ALA A 18 -1.03 -12.34 11.87
N TYR A 19 -2.14 -12.11 11.16
CA TYR A 19 -2.22 -11.07 10.14
C TYR A 19 -2.00 -9.68 10.75
N GLN A 20 -2.62 -9.38 11.87
CA GLN A 20 -2.50 -8.08 12.53
C GLN A 20 -1.07 -7.83 13.02
N GLU A 21 -0.41 -8.84 13.57
CA GLU A 21 0.97 -8.75 14.00
C GLU A 21 1.90 -8.50 12.81
N TRP A 22 1.66 -9.22 11.72
CA TRP A 22 2.41 -9.02 10.47
C TRP A 22 2.20 -7.62 9.92
N ALA A 23 0.96 -7.13 9.91
CA ALA A 23 0.64 -5.80 9.40
C ALA A 23 1.37 -4.70 10.17
N LYS A 24 1.44 -4.82 11.50
CA LYS A 24 2.18 -3.86 12.34
C LYS A 24 3.66 -3.85 11.98
N LYS A 25 4.23 -5.02 11.75
CA LYS A 25 5.63 -5.15 11.36
C LYS A 25 5.88 -4.50 10.00
N VAL A 26 4.98 -4.72 9.04
CA VAL A 26 5.09 -4.11 7.71
C VAL A 26 5.02 -2.60 7.79
N ILE A 27 4.07 -2.06 8.56
CA ILE A 27 3.95 -0.61 8.76
C ILE A 27 5.26 -0.04 9.30
N GLY A 28 5.85 -0.70 10.31
CA GLY A 28 7.12 -0.27 10.87
C GLY A 28 8.27 -0.27 9.86
N THR A 29 8.28 -1.23 8.95
CA THR A 29 9.26 -1.30 7.88
C THR A 29 9.03 -0.20 6.84
N MET A 30 7.79 0.00 6.43
CA MET A 30 7.43 0.96 5.39
C MET A 30 7.78 2.40 5.77
N VAL A 31 7.48 2.80 7.00
CA VAL A 31 7.72 4.20 7.43
C VAL A 31 9.20 4.56 7.55
N LYS A 32 10.08 3.57 7.49
CA LYS A 32 11.53 3.79 7.54
C LYS A 32 12.17 3.89 6.16
N GLN A 33 11.42 3.67 5.10
CA GLN A 33 11.99 3.62 3.76
C GLN A 33 12.36 5.02 3.26
N PRO A 34 13.54 5.18 2.63
CA PRO A 34 13.90 6.45 2.02
C PRO A 34 12.88 6.87 0.96
N GLY A 35 12.41 8.10 1.04
CA GLY A 35 11.43 8.63 0.09
C GLY A 35 9.97 8.31 0.41
N MET A 36 9.71 7.54 1.46
CA MET A 36 8.36 7.31 1.95
C MET A 36 7.85 8.57 2.64
N LEU A 37 6.72 9.10 2.17
CA LEU A 37 6.12 10.32 2.70
C LEU A 37 4.92 10.05 3.59
N GLU A 38 4.15 9.01 3.26
CA GLU A 38 2.92 8.71 3.98
C GLU A 38 2.50 7.28 3.67
N PHE A 39 1.96 6.59 4.65
CA PHE A 39 1.43 5.26 4.48
C PHE A 39 0.03 5.19 5.11
N ARG A 40 -0.97 4.85 4.29
CA ARG A 40 -2.38 4.80 4.72
C ARG A 40 -2.94 3.40 4.55
N GLY A 41 -3.84 3.03 5.45
CA GLY A 41 -4.66 1.83 5.30
C GLY A 41 -6.12 2.20 5.30
N ASN A 42 -6.89 1.54 4.45
CA ASN A 42 -8.33 1.73 4.37
C ASN A 42 -9.03 0.37 4.34
N ARG A 43 -10.24 0.34 4.88
CA ARG A 43 -11.11 -0.82 4.79
C ARG A 43 -12.29 -0.49 3.87
N ASN A 44 -12.61 -1.42 2.97
CA ASN A 44 -13.78 -1.26 2.12
C ASN A 44 -15.04 -1.65 2.90
N VAL A 45 -15.81 -0.65 3.30
CA VAL A 45 -17.03 -0.89 4.10
C VAL A 45 -18.13 -1.58 3.31
N LEU A 46 -18.02 -1.64 1.99
CA LEU A 46 -19.00 -2.31 1.13
C LEU A 46 -18.62 -3.77 0.80
N GLY A 47 -17.45 -4.23 1.24
CA GLY A 47 -17.08 -5.62 1.06
C GLY A 47 -15.73 -5.85 0.40
N SER A 48 -15.72 -6.38 -0.84
CA SER A 48 -14.50 -6.76 -1.55
C SER A 48 -14.13 -5.75 -2.63
N PRO A 49 -12.84 -5.43 -2.83
CA PRO A 49 -11.71 -5.88 -2.03
C PRO A 49 -11.81 -5.35 -0.60
N LEU A 50 -11.34 -6.13 0.36
CA LEU A 50 -11.50 -5.78 1.77
C LEU A 50 -10.59 -4.65 2.22
N ALA A 51 -9.34 -4.70 1.82
CA ALA A 51 -8.30 -3.80 2.31
C ALA A 51 -7.63 -3.05 1.18
N ARG A 52 -7.25 -1.81 1.47
CA ARG A 52 -6.42 -1.01 0.58
C ARG A 52 -5.32 -0.36 1.39
N THR A 53 -4.08 -0.47 0.91
CA THR A 53 -2.97 0.32 1.42
C THR A 53 -2.52 1.31 0.36
N THR A 54 -2.14 2.50 0.80
CA THR A 54 -1.60 3.53 -0.09
C THR A 54 -0.29 4.02 0.47
N ALA A 55 0.76 3.87 -0.32
CA ALA A 55 2.09 4.35 0.03
C ALA A 55 2.42 5.55 -0.86
N VAL A 56 2.59 6.72 -0.24
CA VAL A 56 2.95 7.93 -0.97
C VAL A 56 4.46 8.05 -0.98
N TRP A 57 5.06 8.11 -2.16
CA TRP A 57 6.50 8.19 -2.36
C TRP A 57 6.89 9.52 -2.98
N ARG A 58 8.04 10.02 -2.58
CA ARG A 58 8.58 11.27 -3.13
C ARG A 58 8.74 11.19 -4.65
N SER A 59 9.13 10.02 -5.17
CA SER A 59 9.34 9.83 -6.60
C SER A 59 9.15 8.38 -6.99
N LEU A 60 8.95 8.14 -8.29
CA LEU A 60 8.89 6.80 -8.85
C LEU A 60 10.20 6.04 -8.62
N GLU A 61 11.32 6.75 -8.70
CA GLU A 61 12.63 6.18 -8.47
C GLU A 61 12.81 5.64 -7.05
N ASP A 62 12.35 6.39 -6.05
CA ASP A 62 12.41 5.94 -4.65
C ASP A 62 11.58 4.68 -4.45
N TRP A 63 10.37 4.63 -5.02
CA TRP A 63 9.57 3.43 -4.98
C TRP A 63 10.27 2.25 -5.67
N ALA A 64 10.85 2.47 -6.84
CA ALA A 64 11.51 1.42 -7.60
C ALA A 64 12.68 0.79 -6.82
N LYS A 65 13.46 1.60 -6.13
CA LYS A 65 14.54 1.10 -5.28
C LYS A 65 14.02 0.18 -4.18
N PHE A 66 12.94 0.57 -3.53
CA PHE A 66 12.31 -0.28 -2.52
C PHE A 66 11.77 -1.56 -3.14
N ALA A 67 11.09 -1.45 -4.27
CA ALA A 67 10.45 -2.59 -4.94
C ALA A 67 11.44 -3.65 -5.41
N GLU A 68 12.68 -3.26 -5.71
CA GLU A 68 13.74 -4.19 -6.10
C GLU A 68 14.39 -4.88 -4.91
N GLY A 69 14.16 -4.39 -3.70
CA GLY A 69 14.84 -4.84 -2.51
C GLY A 69 14.29 -6.12 -1.89
N ALA A 70 15.11 -6.70 -1.01
CA ALA A 70 14.73 -7.92 -0.31
C ALA A 70 13.56 -7.71 0.66
N GLU A 71 13.44 -6.51 1.24
CA GLU A 71 12.36 -6.21 2.18
C GLU A 71 11.00 -6.30 1.51
N TRP A 72 10.85 -5.72 0.31
CA TRP A 72 9.58 -5.81 -0.42
C TRP A 72 9.29 -7.24 -0.85
N ARG A 73 10.29 -7.99 -1.30
CA ARG A 73 10.08 -9.37 -1.70
C ARG A 73 9.59 -10.22 -0.55
N ALA A 74 10.13 -10.02 0.66
CA ALA A 74 9.69 -10.72 1.86
C ALA A 74 8.24 -10.35 2.22
N ILE A 75 7.92 -9.05 2.18
CA ILE A 75 6.56 -8.56 2.47
C ILE A 75 5.56 -9.14 1.48
N ASP A 76 5.88 -9.11 0.19
CA ASP A 76 5.00 -9.63 -0.86
C ASP A 76 4.75 -11.14 -0.68
N ALA A 77 5.79 -11.89 -0.41
CA ALA A 77 5.67 -13.34 -0.18
C ALA A 77 4.81 -13.64 1.06
N GLU A 78 5.04 -12.91 2.15
CA GLU A 78 4.28 -13.09 3.39
C GLU A 78 2.81 -12.71 3.22
N LEU A 79 2.54 -11.62 2.47
CA LEU A 79 1.17 -11.19 2.18
C LEU A 79 0.37 -12.29 1.51
N ARG A 80 0.98 -13.05 0.60
CA ARG A 80 0.30 -14.10 -0.14
C ARG A 80 -0.10 -15.29 0.75
N GLY A 81 0.44 -15.38 1.95
CA GLY A 81 -0.01 -16.33 2.97
C GLY A 81 -1.28 -15.89 3.68
N PHE A 82 -1.64 -14.62 3.60
CA PHE A 82 -2.83 -14.06 4.26
C PHE A 82 -3.91 -13.60 3.28
N ALA A 83 -3.55 -13.31 2.03
CA ALA A 83 -4.41 -12.55 1.12
C ALA A 83 -4.54 -13.20 -0.24
N THR A 84 -5.62 -12.82 -0.93
CA THR A 84 -5.91 -13.19 -2.30
C THR A 84 -6.47 -11.97 -3.03
N ASN A 85 -6.67 -12.08 -4.34
CA ASN A 85 -7.19 -10.98 -5.16
C ASN A 85 -6.34 -9.72 -5.02
N ILE A 86 -5.02 -9.89 -5.02
CA ILE A 86 -4.06 -8.81 -4.82
C ILE A 86 -3.91 -8.02 -6.12
N LYS A 87 -4.10 -6.71 -6.06
CA LYS A 87 -3.95 -5.80 -7.20
C LYS A 87 -3.09 -4.62 -6.81
N PHE A 88 -2.29 -4.16 -7.75
CA PHE A 88 -1.40 -3.01 -7.57
C PHE A 88 -1.69 -1.94 -8.60
N GLU A 89 -1.60 -0.68 -8.15
CA GLU A 89 -1.69 0.49 -9.03
C GLU A 89 -0.70 1.54 -8.57
N ILE A 90 -0.17 2.29 -9.52
CA ILE A 90 0.69 3.42 -9.22
C ILE A 90 0.10 4.66 -9.89
N TRP A 91 -0.18 5.67 -9.09
CA TRP A 91 -0.83 6.89 -9.52
C TRP A 91 0.14 8.05 -9.41
N GLY A 92 0.32 8.78 -10.52
CA GLY A 92 1.04 10.03 -10.55
C GLY A 92 0.08 11.19 -10.77
N PRO A 93 0.57 12.43 -10.70
CA PRO A 93 -0.27 13.60 -10.95
C PRO A 93 -0.86 13.58 -12.36
N SER A 94 -2.11 14.00 -12.49
CA SER A 94 -2.72 14.16 -13.80
C SER A 94 -2.15 15.39 -14.50
N PRO A 95 -1.80 15.32 -15.80
CA PRO A 95 -1.37 16.50 -16.53
C PRO A 95 -2.44 17.61 -16.59
N LEU A 96 -3.72 17.21 -16.48
CA LEU A 96 -4.84 18.16 -16.52
C LEU A 96 -5.19 18.74 -15.16
N LEU A 97 -4.82 18.04 -14.09
CA LEU A 97 -5.15 18.42 -12.71
C LEU A 97 -3.98 18.05 -11.81
N PRO A 98 -2.83 18.73 -11.98
CA PRO A 98 -1.61 18.34 -11.25
C PRO A 98 -1.69 18.59 -9.75
N GLU A 99 -2.55 19.47 -9.31
CA GLU A 99 -2.75 19.78 -7.90
C GLU A 99 -4.22 19.61 -7.53
N PRO A 100 -4.53 19.24 -6.29
CA PRO A 100 -5.92 19.18 -5.85
C PRO A 100 -6.58 20.54 -5.92
N VAL A 101 -7.84 20.56 -6.37
CA VAL A 101 -8.64 21.78 -6.40
C VAL A 101 -9.68 21.67 -5.29
N ARG A 102 -9.81 22.72 -4.49
CA ARG A 102 -10.76 22.78 -3.38
C ARG A 102 -11.82 23.83 -3.65
N PRO A 103 -13.07 23.56 -3.21
CA PRO A 103 -14.13 24.56 -3.38
C PRO A 103 -13.76 25.86 -2.68
N ALA A 104 -14.14 26.97 -3.28
CA ALA A 104 -14.06 28.29 -2.63
C ALA A 104 -15.06 28.35 -1.49
N LYS A 105 -14.71 29.07 -0.43
CA LYS A 105 -15.60 29.27 0.72
C LYS A 105 -16.57 30.40 0.47
#